data_1c4762c38d9c8e4d1bc67b0a171a700d
#
_entry.id   1c4762c38d9c8e4d1bc67b0a171a700d
#
_cell.length_a   1.000
_cell.length_b   1.000
_cell.length_c   1.000
_cell.angle_alpha   90.00
_cell.angle_beta   90.00
_cell.angle_gamma   90.00
#
_symmetry.space_group_name_H-M   'P 1'
#
loop_
_entity.id
_entity.type
_entity.pdbx_description
1 polymer ?
#
loop_
_entity_poly.entity_id
_entity_poly.type
_entity_poly.pdbx_seq_one_letter_code
_entity_poly.pdbx_strand_id
1 'polypeptide(L)'
;MKQIIIYIAVLLVIIQLPVGGMDVGKLKPVGLIQIYKEGETVFIVTDTGDAGQGETVDAAFENLEETTSGVIFLDTADYLLIGRTAIYDAEGLARYLKPTIDVCIAGKEIDPVQAAEHLAVHHPRVELKDKNAIQRAQTLVAQNGRLVLK
;
A
#
# COMPACT_ATOMS: atom_id res chain seq x y z
N MET A 1 -36.21 -1.35 42.39
CA MET A 1 -36.67 -0.52 41.26
C MET A 1 -35.70 0.60 40.91
N LYS A 2 -35.26 1.44 41.86
CA LYS A 2 -34.30 2.54 41.52
C LYS A 2 -32.97 2.08 40.86
N GLN A 3 -32.42 0.94 41.30
CA GLN A 3 -31.19 0.41 40.72
C GLN A 3 -31.35 -0.05 39.24
N ILE A 4 -32.51 -0.66 38.93
CA ILE A 4 -32.83 -1.10 37.57
C ILE A 4 -32.94 0.10 36.60
N ILE A 5 -33.53 1.20 37.08
CA ILE A 5 -33.67 2.43 36.30
C ILE A 5 -32.29 3.02 35.99
N ILE A 6 -31.36 2.98 36.96
CA ILE A 6 -29.99 3.46 36.78
C ILE A 6 -29.26 2.60 35.74
N TYR A 7 -29.39 1.27 35.80
CA TYR A 7 -28.76 0.39 34.80
C TYR A 7 -29.31 0.63 33.38
N ILE A 8 -30.63 0.82 33.25
CA ILE A 8 -31.25 1.12 31.96
C ILE A 8 -30.75 2.49 31.42
N ALA A 9 -30.66 3.50 32.29
CA ALA A 9 -30.15 4.81 31.89
C ALA A 9 -28.69 4.77 31.45
N VAL A 10 -27.81 4.03 32.16
CA VAL A 10 -26.41 3.83 31.77
C VAL A 10 -26.32 3.07 30.48
N LEU A 11 -27.11 2.03 30.24
CA LEU A 11 -27.15 1.26 29.01
C LEU A 11 -27.55 2.14 27.82
N LEU A 12 -28.56 3.00 27.98
CA LEU A 12 -29.00 3.93 26.94
C LEU A 12 -27.93 4.98 26.61
N VAL A 13 -27.18 5.44 27.60
CA VAL A 13 -26.05 6.37 27.36
C VAL A 13 -24.92 5.69 26.58
N ILE A 14 -24.61 4.41 26.90
CA ILE A 14 -23.58 3.65 26.19
C ILE A 14 -23.99 3.40 24.74
N ILE A 15 -25.28 3.13 24.48
CA ILE A 15 -25.79 2.90 23.11
C ILE A 15 -25.78 4.21 22.27
N GLN A 16 -25.89 5.38 22.94
CA GLN A 16 -25.85 6.67 22.25
C GLN A 16 -24.44 7.24 22.08
N LEU A 17 -23.42 6.65 22.71
CA LEU A 17 -22.04 7.02 22.39
C LEU A 17 -21.80 6.67 20.92
N PRO A 18 -21.41 7.65 20.09
CA PRO A 18 -21.00 7.35 18.72
C PRO A 18 -19.80 6.42 18.82
N VAL A 19 -20.03 5.13 18.62
CA VAL A 19 -18.94 4.21 18.35
C VAL A 19 -18.36 4.73 17.04
N GLY A 20 -17.28 5.49 17.14
CA GLY A 20 -16.53 5.99 15.98
C GLY A 20 -15.96 4.79 15.24
N GLY A 21 -16.84 3.99 14.65
CA GLY A 21 -16.50 2.94 13.72
C GLY A 21 -15.98 3.62 12.46
N MET A 22 -14.76 3.28 12.05
CA MET A 22 -14.31 3.61 10.72
C MET A 22 -15.34 3.05 9.74
N ASP A 23 -15.89 3.92 8.88
CA ASP A 23 -16.85 3.51 7.86
C ASP A 23 -16.12 2.55 6.88
N VAL A 24 -16.33 1.27 7.08
CA VAL A 24 -15.68 0.19 6.30
C VAL A 24 -15.93 0.38 4.80
N GLY A 25 -17.05 1.03 4.43
CA GLY A 25 -17.35 1.36 3.03
C GLY A 25 -16.39 2.40 2.40
N LYS A 26 -15.60 3.09 3.21
CA LYS A 26 -14.59 4.05 2.75
C LYS A 26 -13.17 3.47 2.69
N LEU A 27 -12.98 2.24 3.15
CA LEU A 27 -11.70 1.56 3.05
C LEU A 27 -11.44 1.15 1.61
N LYS A 28 -10.29 1.55 1.07
CA LYS A 28 -9.80 1.14 -0.23
C LYS A 28 -8.69 0.09 -0.05
N PRO A 29 -9.00 -1.21 -0.21
CA PRO A 29 -7.96 -2.23 -0.18
C PRO A 29 -7.06 -2.07 -1.40
N VAL A 30 -5.76 -2.10 -1.17
CA VAL A 30 -4.71 -2.01 -2.18
C VAL A 30 -4.05 -3.38 -2.31
N GLY A 31 -3.98 -3.93 -3.50
CA GLY A 31 -3.29 -5.20 -3.77
C GLY A 31 -1.82 -4.99 -4.16
N LEU A 32 -1.53 -3.88 -4.85
CA LEU A 32 -0.20 -3.55 -5.33
C LEU A 32 0.11 -2.07 -5.15
N ILE A 33 1.35 -1.81 -4.74
CA ILE A 33 1.93 -0.48 -4.64
C ILE A 33 3.16 -0.40 -5.54
N GLN A 34 3.23 0.62 -6.38
CA GLN A 34 4.38 0.92 -7.19
C GLN A 34 5.07 2.18 -6.66
N ILE A 35 6.38 2.12 -6.47
CA ILE A 35 7.20 3.24 -6.01
C ILE A 35 8.38 3.43 -6.95
N TYR A 36 8.55 4.63 -7.45
CA TYR A 36 9.68 5.00 -8.28
C TYR A 36 10.12 6.44 -8.02
N LYS A 37 11.33 6.78 -8.45
CA LYS A 37 11.91 8.11 -8.27
C LYS A 37 12.29 8.70 -9.62
N GLU A 38 11.91 9.95 -9.82
CA GLU A 38 12.31 10.77 -10.98
C GLU A 38 12.97 12.05 -10.48
N GLY A 39 14.25 12.21 -10.76
CA GLY A 39 15.03 13.29 -10.14
C GLY A 39 15.02 13.16 -8.62
N GLU A 40 14.58 14.19 -7.93
CA GLU A 40 14.46 14.22 -6.48
C GLU A 40 13.05 13.83 -5.98
N THR A 41 12.10 13.58 -6.88
CA THR A 41 10.71 13.31 -6.50
C THR A 41 10.43 11.81 -6.44
N VAL A 42 9.88 11.36 -5.33
CA VAL A 42 9.34 10.01 -5.12
C VAL A 42 7.88 9.99 -5.54
N PHE A 43 7.50 9.01 -6.32
CA PHE A 43 6.13 8.76 -6.77
C PHE A 43 5.65 7.43 -6.21
N ILE A 44 4.42 7.43 -5.73
CA ILE A 44 3.70 6.24 -5.27
C ILE A 44 2.42 6.12 -6.11
N VAL A 45 2.17 4.96 -6.65
CA VAL A 45 0.94 4.66 -7.41
C VAL A 45 0.40 3.32 -6.95
N THR A 46 -0.91 3.21 -6.81
CA THR A 46 -1.59 1.99 -6.40
C THR A 46 -2.35 1.36 -7.56
N ASP A 47 -2.68 0.08 -7.45
CA ASP A 47 -3.56 -0.62 -8.39
C ASP A 47 -5.01 -0.12 -8.35
N THR A 48 -5.38 0.66 -7.32
CA THR A 48 -6.68 1.34 -7.23
C THR A 48 -6.73 2.67 -7.99
N GLY A 49 -5.58 3.10 -8.55
CA GLY A 49 -5.43 4.35 -9.31
C GLY A 49 -5.16 5.58 -8.45
N ASP A 50 -5.00 5.42 -7.14
CA ASP A 50 -4.58 6.52 -6.26
C ASP A 50 -3.08 6.75 -6.40
N ALA A 51 -2.65 8.01 -6.33
CA ALA A 51 -1.25 8.40 -6.50
C ALA A 51 -0.84 9.49 -5.52
N GLY A 52 0.40 9.44 -5.07
CA GLY A 52 1.04 10.45 -4.25
C GLY A 52 2.47 10.75 -4.72
N GLN A 53 2.96 11.94 -4.41
CA GLN A 53 4.31 12.35 -4.74
C GLN A 53 4.91 13.24 -3.65
N GLY A 54 6.24 13.21 -3.52
CA GLY A 54 6.95 14.04 -2.55
C GLY A 54 8.47 13.94 -2.72
N GLU A 55 9.20 14.78 -2.03
CA GLU A 55 10.68 14.74 -2.02
C GLU A 55 11.22 13.54 -1.24
N THR A 56 10.42 12.99 -0.35
CA THR A 56 10.74 11.83 0.49
C THR A 56 9.62 10.80 0.41
N VAL A 57 9.91 9.58 0.83
CA VAL A 57 8.90 8.51 0.97
C VAL A 57 7.76 8.96 1.89
N ASP A 58 8.10 9.59 3.02
CA ASP A 58 7.09 10.06 3.98
C ASP A 58 6.17 11.12 3.36
N ALA A 59 6.73 12.12 2.67
CA ALA A 59 5.95 13.15 1.99
C ALA A 59 5.08 12.58 0.86
N ALA A 60 5.56 11.55 0.16
CA ALA A 60 4.79 10.90 -0.89
C ALA A 60 3.61 10.09 -0.33
N PHE A 61 3.78 9.39 0.81
CA PHE A 61 2.65 8.71 1.48
C PHE A 61 1.65 9.70 2.08
N GLU A 62 2.10 10.78 2.71
CA GLU A 62 1.24 11.83 3.22
C GLU A 62 0.39 12.44 2.09
N ASN A 63 1.02 12.77 0.97
CA ASN A 63 0.31 13.28 -0.21
C ASN A 63 -0.66 12.25 -0.81
N LEU A 64 -0.30 10.95 -0.81
CA LEU A 64 -1.21 9.88 -1.24
C LEU A 64 -2.47 9.83 -0.36
N GLU A 65 -2.33 9.94 0.97
CA GLU A 65 -3.46 9.96 1.90
C GLU A 65 -4.33 11.19 1.71
N GLU A 66 -3.73 12.37 1.50
CA GLU A 66 -4.46 13.62 1.28
C GLU A 66 -5.24 13.65 -0.04
N THR A 67 -4.70 13.06 -1.10
CA THR A 67 -5.29 13.09 -2.44
C THR A 67 -6.33 11.99 -2.67
N THR A 68 -6.29 10.93 -1.85
CA THR A 68 -7.21 9.80 -1.99
C THR A 68 -8.60 10.11 -1.44
N SER A 69 -9.62 9.77 -2.20
CA SER A 69 -11.00 9.82 -1.74
C SER A 69 -11.35 8.59 -0.89
N GLY A 70 -11.07 8.63 0.41
CA GLY A 70 -11.30 7.52 1.33
C GLY A 70 -10.04 7.19 2.14
N VAL A 71 -10.04 6.06 2.79
CA VAL A 71 -8.91 5.59 3.60
C VAL A 71 -8.20 4.45 2.85
N ILE A 72 -6.95 4.67 2.45
CA ILE A 72 -6.13 3.63 1.83
C ILE A 72 -5.76 2.60 2.90
N PHE A 73 -6.02 1.33 2.60
CA PHE A 73 -5.69 0.23 3.49
C PHE A 73 -4.48 -0.54 2.94
N LEU A 74 -3.28 -0.06 3.32
CA LEU A 74 -2.00 -0.56 2.82
C LEU A 74 -1.64 -1.96 3.34
N ASP A 75 -2.22 -2.38 4.47
CA ASP A 75 -1.96 -3.72 5.05
C ASP A 75 -2.46 -4.87 4.15
N THR A 76 -3.36 -4.56 3.20
CA THR A 76 -3.83 -5.54 2.20
C THR A 76 -2.88 -5.72 1.03
N ALA A 77 -1.91 -4.81 0.85
CA ALA A 77 -0.97 -4.89 -0.26
C ALA A 77 -0.12 -6.16 -0.19
N ASP A 78 -0.19 -6.97 -1.23
CA ASP A 78 0.60 -8.20 -1.35
C ASP A 78 1.88 -7.98 -2.16
N TYR A 79 1.89 -6.97 -3.05
CA TYR A 79 2.99 -6.73 -3.97
C TYR A 79 3.50 -5.30 -3.91
N LEU A 80 4.83 -5.16 -3.92
CA LEU A 80 5.55 -3.90 -4.05
C LEU A 80 6.38 -3.91 -5.33
N LEU A 81 6.05 -3.04 -6.26
CA LEU A 81 6.91 -2.72 -7.39
C LEU A 81 7.83 -1.56 -7.01
N ILE A 82 9.13 -1.81 -6.96
CA ILE A 82 10.10 -0.78 -6.61
C ILE A 82 10.97 -0.43 -7.81
N GLY A 83 11.01 0.85 -8.17
CA GLY A 83 11.92 1.36 -9.19
C GLY A 83 13.38 1.23 -8.76
N ARG A 84 14.29 0.96 -9.70
CA ARG A 84 15.73 0.82 -9.39
C ARG A 84 16.31 2.02 -8.65
N THR A 85 15.83 3.22 -8.95
CA THR A 85 16.25 4.47 -8.30
C THR A 85 15.70 4.63 -6.89
N ALA A 86 14.60 3.95 -6.56
CA ALA A 86 13.95 3.99 -5.25
C ALA A 86 14.37 2.84 -4.31
N ILE A 87 15.20 1.89 -4.76
CA ILE A 87 15.63 0.74 -3.94
C ILE A 87 16.32 1.18 -2.63
N TYR A 88 17.06 2.27 -2.67
CA TYR A 88 17.76 2.81 -1.50
C TYR A 88 16.80 3.41 -0.46
N ASP A 89 15.57 3.73 -0.85
CA ASP A 89 14.52 4.24 0.03
C ASP A 89 13.69 3.13 0.70
N ALA A 90 13.99 1.86 0.39
CA ALA A 90 13.25 0.68 0.89
C ALA A 90 13.17 0.63 2.44
N GLU A 91 14.14 1.20 3.14
CA GLU A 91 14.11 1.27 4.61
C GLU A 91 12.98 2.16 5.13
N GLY A 92 12.68 3.26 4.44
CA GLY A 92 11.56 4.14 4.73
C GLY A 92 10.21 3.44 4.52
N LEU A 93 10.11 2.52 3.56
CA LEU A 93 8.89 1.81 3.21
C LEU A 93 8.41 0.85 4.31
N ALA A 94 9.31 0.29 5.09
CA ALA A 94 8.98 -0.64 6.17
C ALA A 94 8.13 -0.01 7.29
N ARG A 95 7.96 1.30 7.30
CA ARG A 95 7.06 2.01 8.23
C ARG A 95 5.61 2.01 7.76
N TYR A 96 5.38 1.88 6.46
CA TYR A 96 4.07 1.98 5.83
C TYR A 96 3.54 0.63 5.34
N LEU A 97 4.43 -0.30 5.02
CA LEU A 97 4.09 -1.56 4.39
C LEU A 97 4.41 -2.75 5.29
N LYS A 98 3.61 -3.80 5.20
CA LYS A 98 3.87 -5.04 5.94
C LYS A 98 5.21 -5.65 5.52
N PRO A 99 5.99 -6.20 6.46
CA PRO A 99 7.33 -6.76 6.19
C PRO A 99 7.29 -7.97 5.25
N THR A 100 6.14 -8.63 5.13
CA THR A 100 5.93 -9.82 4.30
C THR A 100 5.39 -9.49 2.89
N ILE A 101 5.37 -8.21 2.50
CA ILE A 101 5.00 -7.83 1.13
C ILE A 101 6.05 -8.33 0.15
N ASP A 102 5.60 -8.94 -0.93
CA ASP A 102 6.47 -9.45 -1.99
C ASP A 102 7.01 -8.31 -2.86
N VAL A 103 8.34 -8.27 -3.04
CA VAL A 103 9.03 -7.19 -3.74
C VAL A 103 9.47 -7.62 -5.13
N CYS A 104 9.18 -6.78 -6.11
CA CYS A 104 9.63 -6.91 -7.48
C CYS A 104 10.23 -5.58 -7.97
N ILE A 105 11.31 -5.65 -8.73
CA ILE A 105 11.89 -4.45 -9.38
C ILE A 105 11.12 -4.17 -10.65
N ALA A 106 10.70 -2.91 -10.86
CA ALA A 106 10.00 -2.51 -12.06
C ALA A 106 10.29 -1.06 -12.44
N GLY A 107 10.13 -0.73 -13.73
CA GLY A 107 10.12 0.66 -14.20
C GLY A 107 8.74 1.29 -14.02
N LYS A 108 8.69 2.63 -14.15
CA LYS A 108 7.45 3.43 -14.12
C LYS A 108 6.45 3.11 -15.23
N GLU A 109 6.92 2.49 -16.29
CA GLU A 109 6.13 2.21 -17.51
C GLU A 109 5.16 1.03 -17.36
N ILE A 110 5.21 0.36 -16.20
CA ILE A 110 4.35 -0.79 -15.92
C ILE A 110 3.05 -0.30 -15.29
N ASP A 111 1.93 -0.67 -15.88
CA ASP A 111 0.60 -0.40 -15.33
C ASP A 111 0.42 -1.22 -14.04
N PRO A 112 0.11 -0.56 -12.90
CA PRO A 112 -0.05 -1.24 -11.62
C PRO A 112 -1.16 -2.30 -11.62
N VAL A 113 -2.26 -2.08 -12.35
CA VAL A 113 -3.38 -3.04 -12.44
C VAL A 113 -2.94 -4.31 -13.14
N GLN A 114 -2.30 -4.17 -14.31
CA GLN A 114 -1.78 -5.32 -15.06
C GLN A 114 -0.68 -6.05 -14.28
N ALA A 115 0.13 -5.31 -13.55
CA ALA A 115 1.16 -5.89 -12.70
C ALA A 115 0.55 -6.71 -11.55
N ALA A 116 -0.47 -6.20 -10.88
CA ALA A 116 -1.17 -6.92 -9.81
C ALA A 116 -1.75 -8.25 -10.31
N GLU A 117 -2.43 -8.24 -11.45
CA GLU A 117 -2.97 -9.46 -12.08
C GLU A 117 -1.86 -10.46 -12.44
N HIS A 118 -0.75 -9.98 -13.00
CA HIS A 118 0.38 -10.84 -13.38
C HIS A 118 1.05 -11.47 -12.15
N LEU A 119 1.30 -10.68 -11.11
CA LEU A 119 1.98 -11.13 -9.90
C LEU A 119 1.10 -12.05 -9.04
N ALA A 120 -0.22 -11.94 -9.13
CA ALA A 120 -1.14 -12.88 -8.49
C ALA A 120 -1.00 -14.31 -9.02
N VAL A 121 -0.49 -14.47 -10.25
CA VAL A 121 -0.22 -15.78 -10.87
C VAL A 121 1.26 -16.17 -10.75
N HIS A 122 2.16 -15.19 -10.83
CA HIS A 122 3.61 -15.38 -10.85
C HIS A 122 4.24 -14.65 -9.65
N HIS A 123 4.18 -15.28 -8.48
CA HIS A 123 4.64 -14.67 -7.23
C HIS A 123 6.15 -14.38 -7.24
N PRO A 124 6.58 -13.15 -6.87
CA PRO A 124 7.97 -12.85 -6.56
C PRO A 124 8.47 -13.70 -5.38
N ARG A 125 9.81 -13.78 -5.22
CA ARG A 125 10.43 -14.63 -4.19
C ARG A 125 11.09 -13.85 -3.06
N VAL A 126 11.03 -12.53 -3.10
CA VAL A 126 11.73 -11.65 -2.16
C VAL A 126 10.71 -10.84 -1.40
N GLU A 127 10.77 -10.88 -0.07
CA GLU A 127 9.93 -10.08 0.79
C GLU A 127 10.66 -8.79 1.25
N LEU A 128 9.91 -7.75 1.61
CA LEU A 128 10.46 -6.46 2.04
C LEU A 128 11.38 -6.57 3.27
N LYS A 129 11.13 -7.52 4.17
CA LYS A 129 11.98 -7.79 5.33
C LYS A 129 13.39 -8.23 4.96
N ASP A 130 13.58 -8.80 3.76
CA ASP A 130 14.85 -9.32 3.27
C ASP A 130 15.68 -8.23 2.57
N LYS A 131 16.02 -7.17 3.31
CA LYS A 131 16.68 -5.96 2.79
C LYS A 131 17.87 -6.25 1.87
N ASN A 132 18.68 -7.25 2.19
CA ASN A 132 19.84 -7.64 1.38
C ASN A 132 19.46 -8.35 0.08
N ALA A 133 18.27 -8.91 0.02
CA ALA A 133 17.77 -9.62 -1.17
C ALA A 133 17.02 -8.69 -2.13
N ILE A 134 16.54 -7.52 -1.68
CA ILE A 134 15.76 -6.58 -2.52
C ILE A 134 16.54 -6.16 -3.76
N GLN A 135 17.85 -5.92 -3.66
CA GLN A 135 18.68 -5.58 -4.81
C GLN A 135 18.79 -6.68 -5.87
N ARG A 136 18.46 -7.91 -5.46
CA ARG A 136 18.45 -9.13 -6.30
C ARG A 136 17.04 -9.62 -6.60
N ALA A 137 16.02 -8.83 -6.24
CA ALA A 137 14.64 -9.17 -6.51
C ALA A 137 14.41 -9.31 -8.03
N GLN A 138 13.47 -10.17 -8.36
CA GLN A 138 13.08 -10.38 -9.75
C GLN A 138 12.60 -9.06 -10.36
N THR A 139 12.87 -8.89 -11.65
CA THR A 139 12.47 -7.68 -12.38
C THR A 139 11.26 -7.97 -13.25
N LEU A 140 10.20 -7.19 -13.07
CA LEU A 140 9.04 -7.22 -13.95
C LEU A 140 9.30 -6.30 -15.15
N VAL A 141 9.20 -6.86 -16.34
CA VAL A 141 9.43 -6.14 -17.62
C VAL A 141 8.29 -6.38 -18.59
N ALA A 142 7.94 -5.36 -19.35
CA ALA A 142 7.04 -5.52 -20.50
C ALA A 142 7.87 -5.98 -21.71
N GLN A 143 7.55 -7.15 -22.26
CA GLN A 143 8.21 -7.72 -23.42
C GLN A 143 7.18 -8.20 -24.43
N ASN A 144 7.20 -7.64 -25.64
CA ASN A 144 6.23 -7.95 -26.70
C ASN A 144 4.74 -7.81 -26.24
N GLY A 145 4.44 -6.78 -25.46
CA GLY A 145 3.11 -6.53 -24.94
C GLY A 145 2.65 -7.46 -23.81
N ARG A 146 3.56 -8.25 -23.24
CA ARG A 146 3.29 -9.12 -22.08
C ARG A 146 4.24 -8.81 -20.94
N LEU A 147 3.76 -8.94 -19.71
CA LEU A 147 4.61 -8.86 -18.53
C LEU A 147 5.36 -10.18 -18.33
N VAL A 148 6.64 -10.07 -18.00
CA VAL A 148 7.52 -11.21 -17.73
C VAL A 148 8.34 -10.90 -16.48
N LEU A 149 8.37 -11.84 -15.55
CA LEU A 149 9.18 -11.80 -14.34
C LEU A 149 10.53 -12.50 -14.63
N LYS A 150 11.66 -11.74 -14.48
CA LYS A 150 13.03 -12.21 -14.74
C LYS A 150 13.87 -12.24 -13.48
#